data_944974df4781b6c33232208f7aaca986
#
_entry.id   944974df4781b6c33232208f7aaca986
#
_cell.length_a   1.000
_cell.length_b   1.000
_cell.length_c   1.000
_cell.angle_alpha   90.00
_cell.angle_beta   90.00
_cell.angle_gamma   90.00
#
_symmetry.space_group_name_H-M   'P 1'
#
loop_
_entity.id
_entity.type
_entity.pdbx_description
1 polymer ?
#
loop_
_entity_poly.entity_id
_entity_poly.type
_entity_poly.pdbx_seq_one_letter_code
_entity_poly.pdbx_strand_id
1 'polypeptide(L)'
;MSIEVRHLTHCYGEDSALKTVALEDISFRVESGEFVGIVGHTGSGKSTLVQHLNGLLKPTSGQVLVDDVDLNADKTDRRALRQRIGLVFQYPEYQLFEETVEKDIAFGPRNQKLPQEEIERRVDYAMECVHLDRKEIGSRSPFELSGGQMRRVAIAGVLAMKPSVLILDEPTAGLDPMGRDSILSMLEELHSRDRITVLMVSHSMDDMARLASRLLVFSEGRLIADGTPREIFAQEKMLSAAGLARPEAAQLCCRLREAGIPLPADLYRPEELKQHLLRLWKEGAGC
;
A
#
# COMPACT_ATOMS: atom_id res chain seq x y z
N MET A 1 5.37 -2.98 15.01
CA MET A 1 5.63 -4.30 14.39
C MET A 1 6.53 -4.08 13.19
N SER A 2 7.69 -4.72 13.17
CA SER A 2 8.64 -4.67 12.06
C SER A 2 8.47 -5.89 11.15
N ILE A 3 8.78 -5.71 9.86
CA ILE A 3 8.87 -6.81 8.88
C ILE A 3 10.28 -6.79 8.31
N GLU A 4 10.97 -7.92 8.31
CA GLU A 4 12.27 -8.07 7.69
C GLU A 4 12.26 -9.22 6.67
N VAL A 5 12.75 -8.93 5.48
CA VAL A 5 12.92 -9.90 4.40
C VAL A 5 14.41 -10.13 4.21
N ARG A 6 14.84 -11.39 4.28
CA ARG A 6 16.24 -11.79 4.16
C ARG A 6 16.42 -12.78 3.03
N HIS A 7 17.15 -12.38 1.99
CA HIS A 7 17.53 -13.21 0.85
C HIS A 7 16.37 -14.00 0.23
N LEU A 8 15.17 -13.37 0.19
CA LEU A 8 13.96 -14.00 -0.30
C LEU A 8 14.05 -14.29 -1.79
N THR A 9 13.95 -15.57 -2.14
CA THR A 9 13.82 -16.03 -3.52
C THR A 9 12.58 -16.89 -3.66
N HIS A 10 11.81 -16.67 -4.74
CA HIS A 10 10.64 -17.47 -5.05
C HIS A 10 10.59 -17.85 -6.52
N CYS A 11 10.43 -19.17 -6.76
CA CYS A 11 10.28 -19.75 -8.08
C CYS A 11 8.94 -20.45 -8.19
N TYR A 12 8.16 -20.11 -9.20
CA TYR A 12 6.99 -20.90 -9.58
C TYR A 12 7.40 -22.09 -10.44
N GLY A 13 6.72 -23.23 -10.24
CA GLY A 13 6.94 -24.43 -11.06
C GLY A 13 8.32 -25.08 -10.86
N GLU A 14 8.80 -25.18 -9.62
CA GLU A 14 10.13 -25.75 -9.31
C GLU A 14 10.36 -27.13 -9.92
N ASP A 15 9.31 -27.97 -9.95
CA ASP A 15 9.35 -29.33 -10.48
C ASP A 15 8.95 -29.42 -11.96
N SER A 16 8.77 -28.29 -12.65
CA SER A 16 8.30 -28.23 -14.04
C SER A 16 9.37 -27.70 -14.99
N ALA A 17 9.21 -28.05 -16.29
CA ALA A 17 10.05 -27.49 -17.35
C ALA A 17 9.85 -25.98 -17.56
N LEU A 18 8.83 -25.40 -16.93
CA LEU A 18 8.47 -23.96 -17.01
C LEU A 18 8.77 -23.22 -15.68
N LYS A 19 9.97 -23.41 -15.16
CA LYS A 19 10.42 -22.70 -13.97
C LYS A 19 10.51 -21.20 -14.24
N THR A 20 9.82 -20.40 -13.42
CA THR A 20 9.85 -18.92 -13.49
C THR A 20 10.30 -18.36 -12.16
N VAL A 21 11.39 -17.59 -12.16
CA VAL A 21 11.86 -16.85 -10.98
C VAL A 21 11.03 -15.58 -10.86
N ALA A 22 10.23 -15.49 -9.81
CA ALA A 22 9.37 -14.32 -9.56
C ALA A 22 10.02 -13.31 -8.61
N LEU A 23 10.84 -13.77 -7.68
CA LEU A 23 11.64 -12.95 -6.77
C LEU A 23 13.04 -13.56 -6.67
N GLU A 24 14.07 -12.71 -6.69
CA GLU A 24 15.46 -13.12 -6.65
C GLU A 24 16.26 -12.29 -5.63
N ASP A 25 16.68 -12.93 -4.55
CA ASP A 25 17.55 -12.38 -3.50
C ASP A 25 17.08 -11.04 -2.91
N ILE A 26 15.81 -10.97 -2.55
CA ILE A 26 15.21 -9.74 -1.98
C ILE A 26 15.56 -9.62 -0.50
N SER A 27 16.11 -8.47 -0.11
CA SER A 27 16.40 -8.15 1.29
C SER A 27 16.04 -6.70 1.59
N PHE A 28 15.21 -6.48 2.60
CA PHE A 28 14.87 -5.16 3.15
C PHE A 28 14.23 -5.32 4.53
N ARG A 29 14.13 -4.21 5.28
CA ARG A 29 13.44 -4.16 6.56
C ARG A 29 12.49 -2.97 6.59
N VAL A 30 11.28 -3.17 7.12
CA VAL A 30 10.28 -2.13 7.37
C VAL A 30 10.13 -1.96 8.86
N GLU A 31 10.28 -0.73 9.34
CA GLU A 31 10.13 -0.40 10.75
C GLU A 31 8.66 -0.11 11.09
N SER A 32 8.36 -0.18 12.39
CA SER A 32 7.01 0.12 12.88
C SER A 32 6.64 1.58 12.60
N GLY A 33 5.46 1.79 12.02
CA GLY A 33 4.93 3.13 11.73
C GLY A 33 5.46 3.75 10.44
N GLU A 34 6.20 3.03 9.59
CA GLU A 34 6.56 3.50 8.25
C GLU A 34 5.39 3.40 7.28
N PHE A 35 5.33 4.31 6.31
CA PHE A 35 4.51 4.18 5.10
C PHE A 35 5.43 3.89 3.91
N VAL A 36 5.48 2.64 3.49
CA VAL A 36 6.38 2.15 2.44
C VAL A 36 5.61 1.93 1.15
N GLY A 37 6.03 2.59 0.08
CA GLY A 37 5.56 2.35 -1.27
C GLY A 37 6.37 1.25 -1.97
N ILE A 38 5.70 0.29 -2.59
CA ILE A 38 6.29 -0.76 -3.41
C ILE A 38 5.92 -0.48 -4.86
N VAL A 39 6.89 -0.14 -5.69
CA VAL A 39 6.68 0.29 -7.07
C VAL A 39 7.46 -0.58 -8.05
N GLY A 40 7.00 -0.66 -9.30
CA GLY A 40 7.60 -1.45 -10.36
C GLY A 40 6.60 -1.72 -11.48
N HIS A 41 7.05 -2.11 -12.67
CA HIS A 41 6.18 -2.48 -13.78
C HIS A 41 5.36 -3.74 -13.48
N THR A 42 4.33 -4.02 -14.27
CA THR A 42 3.54 -5.27 -14.18
C THR A 42 4.47 -6.48 -14.40
N GLY A 43 4.35 -7.48 -13.53
CA GLY A 43 5.22 -8.66 -13.58
C GLY A 43 6.58 -8.49 -12.88
N SER A 44 6.88 -7.37 -12.24
CA SER A 44 8.15 -7.18 -11.50
C SER A 44 8.24 -7.93 -10.16
N GLY A 45 7.23 -8.73 -9.77
CA GLY A 45 7.24 -9.56 -8.56
C GLY A 45 6.50 -8.97 -7.34
N LYS A 46 5.91 -7.77 -7.42
CA LYS A 46 5.27 -7.08 -6.27
C LYS A 46 4.16 -7.89 -5.59
N SER A 47 3.21 -8.43 -6.35
CA SER A 47 2.11 -9.22 -5.78
C SER A 47 2.60 -10.55 -5.20
N THR A 48 3.65 -11.14 -5.77
CA THR A 48 4.33 -12.31 -5.20
C THR A 48 4.97 -11.94 -3.85
N LEU A 49 5.67 -10.81 -3.76
CA LEU A 49 6.23 -10.30 -2.51
C LEU A 49 5.15 -10.11 -1.46
N VAL A 50 4.06 -9.41 -1.79
CA VAL A 50 2.93 -9.15 -0.87
C VAL A 50 2.38 -10.45 -0.27
N GLN A 51 2.24 -11.51 -1.07
CA GLN A 51 1.79 -12.82 -0.60
C GLN A 51 2.79 -13.50 0.33
N HIS A 52 4.08 -13.27 0.18
CA HIS A 52 5.09 -13.74 1.13
C HIS A 52 5.04 -12.97 2.44
N LEU A 53 4.84 -11.64 2.39
CA LEU A 53 4.76 -10.81 3.58
C LEU A 53 3.58 -11.18 4.49
N ASN A 54 2.48 -11.67 3.91
CA ASN A 54 1.33 -12.19 4.67
C ASN A 54 1.46 -13.71 4.95
N GLY A 55 2.49 -14.38 4.47
CA GLY A 55 2.70 -15.82 4.64
C GLY A 55 1.70 -16.70 3.84
N LEU A 56 1.07 -16.17 2.79
CA LEU A 56 0.24 -16.95 1.86
C LEU A 56 1.10 -17.82 0.96
N LEU A 57 2.29 -17.34 0.58
CA LEU A 57 3.29 -18.12 -0.12
C LEU A 57 4.44 -18.49 0.82
N LYS A 58 5.03 -19.67 0.58
CA LYS A 58 6.27 -20.08 1.22
C LYS A 58 7.44 -19.78 0.25
N PRO A 59 8.55 -19.18 0.73
CA PRO A 59 9.69 -18.92 -0.12
C PRO A 59 10.39 -20.22 -0.57
N THR A 60 11.00 -20.20 -1.76
CA THR A 60 11.93 -21.23 -2.22
C THR A 60 13.21 -21.20 -1.39
N SER A 61 13.73 -20.01 -1.09
CA SER A 61 14.83 -19.79 -0.14
C SER A 61 14.71 -18.41 0.52
N GLY A 62 15.46 -18.22 1.60
CA GLY A 62 15.39 -17.00 2.40
C GLY A 62 14.26 -17.03 3.45
N GLN A 63 13.99 -15.90 4.07
CA GLN A 63 13.10 -15.79 5.22
C GLN A 63 12.29 -14.49 5.18
N VAL A 64 11.08 -14.54 5.74
CA VAL A 64 10.29 -13.37 6.11
C VAL A 64 10.07 -13.39 7.62
N LEU A 65 10.60 -12.40 8.32
CA LEU A 65 10.49 -12.28 9.77
C LEU A 65 9.51 -11.17 10.13
N VAL A 66 8.74 -11.43 11.16
CA VAL A 66 7.79 -10.49 11.75
C VAL A 66 8.12 -10.38 13.23
N ASP A 67 8.57 -9.21 13.67
CA ASP A 67 9.14 -9.02 15.02
C ASP A 67 10.16 -10.13 15.36
N ASP A 68 11.11 -10.37 14.46
CA ASP A 68 12.17 -11.39 14.53
C ASP A 68 11.69 -12.86 14.52
N VAL A 69 10.39 -13.13 14.30
CA VAL A 69 9.83 -14.48 14.19
C VAL A 69 9.64 -14.85 12.74
N ASP A 70 10.26 -15.93 12.26
CA ASP A 70 10.10 -16.41 10.90
C ASP A 70 8.68 -16.92 10.65
N LEU A 71 8.00 -16.31 9.68
CA LEU A 71 6.64 -16.67 9.25
C LEU A 71 6.52 -18.13 8.77
N ASN A 72 7.62 -18.71 8.31
CA ASN A 72 7.63 -20.01 7.65
C ASN A 72 8.27 -21.13 8.48
N ALA A 73 8.77 -20.84 9.69
CA ALA A 73 9.32 -21.85 10.57
C ALA A 73 8.25 -22.87 11.02
N ASP A 74 8.64 -24.12 11.21
CA ASP A 74 7.70 -25.23 11.47
C ASP A 74 6.88 -25.07 12.77
N LYS A 75 7.42 -24.36 13.76
CA LYS A 75 6.76 -24.12 15.06
C LYS A 75 6.02 -22.79 15.17
N THR A 76 5.97 -22.02 14.09
CA THR A 76 5.35 -20.68 14.10
C THR A 76 3.83 -20.79 14.01
N ASP A 77 3.12 -20.11 14.90
CA ASP A 77 1.68 -19.91 14.77
C ASP A 77 1.39 -18.88 13.65
N ARG A 78 1.39 -19.38 12.43
CA ARG A 78 1.12 -18.58 11.22
C ARG A 78 -0.23 -17.88 11.26
N ARG A 79 -1.22 -18.49 11.95
CA ARG A 79 -2.56 -17.90 12.07
C ARG A 79 -2.50 -16.62 12.91
N ALA A 80 -1.85 -16.68 14.06
CA ALA A 80 -1.69 -15.52 14.94
C ALA A 80 -0.90 -14.39 14.26
N LEU A 81 0.18 -14.73 13.53
CA LEU A 81 0.95 -13.73 12.79
C LEU A 81 0.15 -13.10 11.64
N ARG A 82 -0.58 -13.90 10.84
CA ARG A 82 -1.45 -13.39 9.77
C ARG A 82 -2.55 -12.46 10.27
N GLN A 83 -3.08 -12.67 11.46
CA GLN A 83 -4.07 -11.77 12.06
C GLN A 83 -3.49 -10.38 12.38
N ARG A 84 -2.18 -10.29 12.54
CA ARG A 84 -1.47 -9.01 12.79
C ARG A 84 -1.08 -8.29 11.49
N ILE A 85 -1.17 -8.99 10.33
CA ILE A 85 -0.85 -8.45 9.01
C ILE A 85 -2.14 -8.45 8.18
N GLY A 86 -2.78 -7.31 8.10
CA GLY A 86 -3.93 -7.11 7.23
C GLY A 86 -3.48 -7.02 5.77
N LEU A 87 -4.13 -7.77 4.89
CA LEU A 87 -3.88 -7.73 3.44
C LEU A 87 -5.17 -7.38 2.71
N VAL A 88 -5.13 -6.30 1.95
CA VAL A 88 -6.15 -5.86 1.01
C VAL A 88 -5.65 -6.16 -0.39
N PHE A 89 -6.28 -7.10 -1.09
CA PHE A 89 -5.93 -7.46 -2.46
C PHE A 89 -6.43 -6.43 -3.47
N GLN A 90 -5.94 -6.53 -4.69
CA GLN A 90 -6.46 -5.79 -5.82
C GLN A 90 -7.94 -6.13 -6.04
N TYR A 91 -8.79 -5.11 -6.24
CA TYR A 91 -10.26 -5.24 -6.33
C TYR A 91 -10.89 -5.94 -5.11
N PRO A 92 -10.67 -5.40 -3.89
CA PRO A 92 -11.07 -6.07 -2.65
C PRO A 92 -12.61 -6.18 -2.52
N GLU A 93 -13.37 -5.40 -3.26
CA GLU A 93 -14.83 -5.47 -3.35
C GLU A 93 -15.36 -6.83 -3.83
N TYR A 94 -14.56 -7.58 -4.58
CA TYR A 94 -14.93 -8.95 -5.00
C TYR A 94 -14.82 -9.99 -3.87
N GLN A 95 -14.28 -9.60 -2.72
CA GLN A 95 -14.16 -10.45 -1.54
C GLN A 95 -15.35 -10.33 -0.59
N LEU A 96 -16.27 -9.40 -0.85
CA LEU A 96 -17.50 -9.23 -0.07
C LEU A 96 -18.47 -10.39 -0.36
N PHE A 97 -19.06 -10.99 0.68
CA PHE A 97 -19.90 -12.18 0.53
C PHE A 97 -21.03 -12.28 1.55
N GLU A 98 -21.04 -11.48 2.60
CA GLU A 98 -22.06 -11.52 3.63
C GLU A 98 -23.36 -10.79 3.20
N GLU A 99 -24.45 -11.07 3.87
CA GLU A 99 -25.76 -10.46 3.59
C GLU A 99 -25.79 -8.95 3.88
N THR A 100 -25.03 -8.51 4.89
CA THR A 100 -24.99 -7.10 5.30
C THR A 100 -23.54 -6.61 5.50
N VAL A 101 -23.36 -5.30 5.33
CA VAL A 101 -22.08 -4.62 5.52
C VAL A 101 -21.49 -4.90 6.90
N GLU A 102 -22.29 -4.76 7.96
CA GLU A 102 -21.79 -5.01 9.33
C GLU A 102 -21.41 -6.46 9.57
N LYS A 103 -22.12 -7.44 8.95
CA LYS A 103 -21.75 -8.85 9.04
C LYS A 103 -20.43 -9.12 8.33
N ASP A 104 -20.21 -8.51 7.17
CA ASP A 104 -19.00 -8.65 6.39
C ASP A 104 -17.79 -8.09 7.14
N ILE A 105 -17.89 -6.86 7.67
CA ILE A 105 -16.86 -6.26 8.51
C ILE A 105 -16.60 -7.07 9.79
N ALA A 106 -17.65 -7.62 10.41
CA ALA A 106 -17.55 -8.43 11.63
C ALA A 106 -16.95 -9.82 11.40
N PHE A 107 -16.83 -10.29 10.16
CA PHE A 107 -16.37 -11.65 9.84
C PHE A 107 -14.97 -11.96 10.41
N GLY A 108 -14.02 -11.06 10.19
CA GLY A 108 -12.65 -11.18 10.74
C GLY A 108 -12.63 -11.29 12.27
N PRO A 109 -13.20 -10.32 13.01
CA PRO A 109 -13.33 -10.36 14.47
C PRO A 109 -14.05 -11.60 15.03
N ARG A 110 -15.11 -12.09 14.35
CA ARG A 110 -15.78 -13.35 14.72
C ARG A 110 -14.84 -14.54 14.61
N ASN A 111 -14.04 -14.61 13.56
CA ASN A 111 -13.03 -15.66 13.36
C ASN A 111 -11.88 -15.60 14.38
N GLN A 112 -11.65 -14.42 14.97
CA GLN A 112 -10.76 -14.25 16.12
C GLN A 112 -11.41 -14.72 17.44
N LYS A 113 -12.69 -15.14 17.42
CA LYS A 113 -13.48 -15.59 18.58
C LYS A 113 -13.57 -14.54 19.69
N LEU A 114 -13.69 -13.28 19.31
CA LEU A 114 -13.83 -12.17 20.25
C LEU A 114 -15.24 -12.14 20.86
N PRO A 115 -15.41 -11.57 22.07
CA PRO A 115 -16.72 -11.29 22.63
C PRO A 115 -17.53 -10.35 21.73
N GLN A 116 -18.88 -10.50 21.73
CA GLN A 116 -19.77 -9.73 20.87
C GLN A 116 -19.59 -8.21 21.04
N GLU A 117 -19.46 -7.73 22.26
CA GLU A 117 -19.21 -6.32 22.56
C GLU A 117 -17.91 -5.78 21.91
N GLU A 118 -16.84 -6.58 21.89
CA GLU A 118 -15.58 -6.19 21.23
C GLU A 118 -15.74 -6.23 19.69
N ILE A 119 -16.51 -7.19 19.15
CA ILE A 119 -16.80 -7.24 17.70
C ILE A 119 -17.52 -5.96 17.29
N GLU A 120 -18.55 -5.54 18.01
CA GLU A 120 -19.29 -4.31 17.71
C GLU A 120 -18.40 -3.07 17.77
N ARG A 121 -17.59 -2.93 18.81
CA ARG A 121 -16.61 -1.83 18.92
C ARG A 121 -15.63 -1.80 17.73
N ARG A 122 -15.20 -2.96 17.25
CA ARG A 122 -14.28 -3.05 16.10
C ARG A 122 -14.97 -2.74 14.78
N VAL A 123 -16.24 -3.11 14.62
CA VAL A 123 -17.04 -2.72 13.46
C VAL A 123 -17.24 -1.21 13.43
N ASP A 124 -17.63 -0.59 14.54
CA ASP A 124 -17.78 0.86 14.65
C ASP A 124 -16.49 1.58 14.31
N TYR A 125 -15.38 1.20 14.94
CA TYR A 125 -14.06 1.74 14.66
C TYR A 125 -13.66 1.62 13.17
N ALA A 126 -13.86 0.44 12.59
CA ALA A 126 -13.48 0.19 11.20
C ALA A 126 -14.32 1.01 10.21
N MET A 127 -15.62 1.15 10.47
CA MET A 127 -16.50 1.98 9.64
C MET A 127 -16.18 3.47 9.76
N GLU A 128 -15.84 3.95 10.96
CA GLU A 128 -15.34 5.31 11.17
C GLU A 128 -14.04 5.56 10.38
N CYS A 129 -13.06 4.64 10.45
CA CYS A 129 -11.80 4.75 9.73
C CYS A 129 -11.97 4.92 8.21
N VAL A 130 -13.02 4.31 7.64
CA VAL A 130 -13.28 4.38 6.19
C VAL A 130 -14.38 5.37 5.81
N HIS A 131 -14.79 6.25 6.75
CA HIS A 131 -15.82 7.28 6.56
C HIS A 131 -17.16 6.71 6.04
N LEU A 132 -17.63 5.63 6.66
CA LEU A 132 -18.92 5.02 6.38
C LEU A 132 -19.82 5.12 7.62
N ASP A 133 -21.06 5.61 7.47
CA ASP A 133 -22.02 5.67 8.56
C ASP A 133 -22.71 4.30 8.75
N ARG A 134 -22.45 3.65 9.90
CA ARG A 134 -23.03 2.36 10.24
C ARG A 134 -24.57 2.40 10.28
N LYS A 135 -25.17 3.52 10.71
CA LYS A 135 -26.61 3.66 10.78
C LYS A 135 -27.27 3.70 9.42
N GLU A 136 -26.56 4.26 8.43
CA GLU A 136 -27.04 4.40 7.06
C GLU A 136 -26.91 3.10 6.26
N ILE A 137 -25.74 2.43 6.34
CA ILE A 137 -25.42 1.31 5.43
C ILE A 137 -25.16 -0.01 6.12
N GLY A 138 -25.01 -0.05 7.45
CA GLY A 138 -24.62 -1.25 8.19
C GLY A 138 -25.52 -2.47 7.94
N SER A 139 -26.83 -2.26 7.85
CA SER A 139 -27.83 -3.31 7.59
C SER A 139 -28.10 -3.57 6.10
N ARG A 140 -27.53 -2.76 5.20
CA ARG A 140 -27.68 -2.94 3.74
C ARG A 140 -26.81 -4.05 3.22
N SER A 141 -27.20 -4.62 2.08
CA SER A 141 -26.34 -5.54 1.35
C SER A 141 -25.11 -4.81 0.79
N PRO A 142 -23.90 -5.36 0.91
CA PRO A 142 -22.72 -4.77 0.27
C PRO A 142 -22.91 -4.57 -1.25
N PHE A 143 -23.67 -5.43 -1.90
CA PHE A 143 -23.92 -5.42 -3.35
C PHE A 143 -24.87 -4.31 -3.82
N GLU A 144 -25.51 -3.59 -2.89
CA GLU A 144 -26.33 -2.40 -3.18
C GLU A 144 -25.53 -1.09 -3.11
N LEU A 145 -24.25 -1.17 -2.77
CA LEU A 145 -23.38 -0.02 -2.59
C LEU A 145 -22.67 0.37 -3.91
N SER A 146 -22.20 1.61 -4.00
CA SER A 146 -21.30 2.01 -5.08
C SER A 146 -19.95 1.27 -4.98
N GLY A 147 -19.24 1.12 -6.10
CA GLY A 147 -17.93 0.44 -6.11
C GLY A 147 -16.93 1.02 -5.11
N GLY A 148 -16.90 2.35 -4.95
CA GLY A 148 -16.06 3.01 -3.95
C GLY A 148 -16.49 2.72 -2.51
N GLN A 149 -17.80 2.59 -2.25
CA GLN A 149 -18.31 2.18 -0.92
C GLN A 149 -17.98 0.70 -0.66
N MET A 150 -18.21 -0.20 -1.62
CA MET A 150 -17.84 -1.62 -1.51
C MET A 150 -16.35 -1.77 -1.16
N ARG A 151 -15.47 -1.04 -1.86
CA ARG A 151 -14.03 -1.05 -1.57
C ARG A 151 -13.70 -0.61 -0.15
N ARG A 152 -14.35 0.46 0.33
CA ARG A 152 -14.19 0.92 1.72
C ARG A 152 -14.70 -0.11 2.72
N VAL A 153 -15.81 -0.80 2.44
CA VAL A 153 -16.29 -1.92 3.29
C VAL A 153 -15.26 -3.05 3.35
N ALA A 154 -14.67 -3.44 2.23
CA ALA A 154 -13.66 -4.48 2.21
C ALA A 154 -12.39 -4.09 3.00
N ILE A 155 -11.94 -2.84 2.88
CA ILE A 155 -10.84 -2.30 3.70
C ILE A 155 -11.23 -2.29 5.18
N ALA A 156 -12.46 -1.88 5.52
CA ALA A 156 -12.97 -1.90 6.90
C ALA A 156 -12.96 -3.31 7.50
N GLY A 157 -13.31 -4.34 6.72
CA GLY A 157 -13.24 -5.74 7.15
C GLY A 157 -11.83 -6.17 7.58
N VAL A 158 -10.81 -5.68 6.90
CA VAL A 158 -9.41 -5.90 7.29
C VAL A 158 -9.04 -5.08 8.53
N LEU A 159 -9.43 -3.80 8.59
CA LEU A 159 -9.14 -2.91 9.72
C LEU A 159 -9.82 -3.36 11.02
N ALA A 160 -11.01 -3.97 10.94
CA ALA A 160 -11.72 -4.50 12.09
C ALA A 160 -10.93 -5.60 12.84
N MET A 161 -10.01 -6.28 12.17
CA MET A 161 -9.11 -7.23 12.82
C MET A 161 -8.01 -6.53 13.66
N LYS A 162 -7.89 -5.21 13.59
CA LYS A 162 -6.83 -4.38 14.22
C LYS A 162 -5.42 -4.86 13.88
N PRO A 163 -5.06 -4.92 12.59
CA PRO A 163 -3.73 -5.33 12.18
C PRO A 163 -2.68 -4.31 12.64
N SER A 164 -1.47 -4.78 12.92
CA SER A 164 -0.31 -3.90 13.20
C SER A 164 0.37 -3.42 11.93
N VAL A 165 0.22 -4.18 10.85
CA VAL A 165 0.68 -3.84 9.50
C VAL A 165 -0.48 -3.99 8.52
N LEU A 166 -0.67 -3.00 7.68
CA LEU A 166 -1.64 -3.02 6.59
C LEU A 166 -0.91 -3.06 5.24
N ILE A 167 -1.14 -4.11 4.50
CA ILE A 167 -0.63 -4.26 3.14
C ILE A 167 -1.78 -4.03 2.16
N LEU A 168 -1.58 -3.16 1.17
CA LEU A 168 -2.57 -2.83 0.17
C LEU A 168 -1.98 -3.08 -1.22
N ASP A 169 -2.60 -3.96 -2.00
CA ASP A 169 -2.20 -4.23 -3.38
C ASP A 169 -3.11 -3.46 -4.34
N GLU A 170 -2.61 -2.37 -4.92
CA GLU A 170 -3.31 -1.49 -5.87
C GLU A 170 -4.67 -0.99 -5.35
N PRO A 171 -4.77 -0.35 -4.17
CA PRO A 171 -6.05 -0.03 -3.53
C PRO A 171 -6.89 1.00 -4.29
N THR A 172 -6.30 1.74 -5.23
CA THR A 172 -6.96 2.78 -6.03
C THR A 172 -7.25 2.35 -7.46
N ALA A 173 -6.88 1.12 -7.85
CA ALA A 173 -7.06 0.62 -9.22
C ALA A 173 -8.54 0.62 -9.65
N GLY A 174 -8.84 1.17 -10.84
CA GLY A 174 -10.18 1.18 -11.41
C GLY A 174 -11.17 2.17 -10.77
N LEU A 175 -10.73 3.00 -9.82
CA LEU A 175 -11.55 4.08 -9.27
C LEU A 175 -11.47 5.34 -10.15
N ASP A 176 -12.56 6.11 -10.14
CA ASP A 176 -12.58 7.47 -10.66
C ASP A 176 -11.69 8.40 -9.79
N PRO A 177 -11.36 9.61 -10.25
CA PRO A 177 -10.49 10.54 -9.52
C PRO A 177 -10.99 10.86 -8.10
N MET A 178 -12.31 11.00 -7.90
CA MET A 178 -12.88 11.30 -6.58
C MET A 178 -12.78 10.10 -5.63
N GLY A 179 -13.10 8.90 -6.12
CA GLY A 179 -12.95 7.66 -5.35
C GLY A 179 -11.50 7.39 -4.97
N ARG A 180 -10.57 7.62 -5.91
CA ARG A 180 -9.12 7.52 -5.65
C ARG A 180 -8.68 8.48 -4.55
N ASP A 181 -9.00 9.77 -4.67
CA ASP A 181 -8.64 10.78 -3.67
C ASP A 181 -9.22 10.45 -2.29
N SER A 182 -10.47 9.99 -2.25
CA SER A 182 -11.13 9.56 -1.01
C SER A 182 -10.39 8.40 -0.32
N ILE A 183 -9.90 7.38 -1.07
CA ILE A 183 -9.12 6.28 -0.50
C ILE A 183 -7.76 6.75 -0.02
N LEU A 184 -7.07 7.61 -0.79
CA LEU A 184 -5.75 8.13 -0.40
C LEU A 184 -5.84 8.99 0.86
N SER A 185 -6.82 9.90 0.96
CA SER A 185 -7.07 10.73 2.14
C SER A 185 -7.36 9.87 3.38
N MET A 186 -8.21 8.85 3.22
CA MET A 186 -8.50 7.89 4.29
C MET A 186 -7.23 7.16 4.78
N LEU A 187 -6.37 6.70 3.86
CA LEU A 187 -5.12 6.03 4.23
C LEU A 187 -4.13 6.98 4.94
N GLU A 188 -4.06 8.24 4.49
CA GLU A 188 -3.24 9.28 5.11
C GLU A 188 -3.70 9.59 6.55
N GLU A 189 -5.01 9.73 6.77
CA GLU A 189 -5.60 9.94 8.08
C GLU A 189 -5.38 8.73 9.00
N LEU A 190 -5.64 7.51 8.51
CA LEU A 190 -5.44 6.28 9.25
C LEU A 190 -3.99 6.13 9.71
N HIS A 191 -3.03 6.34 8.80
CA HIS A 191 -1.60 6.27 9.14
C HIS A 191 -1.19 7.33 10.15
N SER A 192 -1.65 8.57 9.98
CA SER A 192 -1.31 9.69 10.87
C SER A 192 -1.89 9.51 12.27
N ARG A 193 -3.14 9.02 12.38
CA ARG A 193 -3.87 8.83 13.64
C ARG A 193 -3.35 7.63 14.43
N ASP A 194 -3.23 6.48 13.78
CA ASP A 194 -3.02 5.20 14.47
C ASP A 194 -1.57 4.73 14.40
N ARG A 195 -0.72 5.42 13.65
CA ARG A 195 0.70 5.05 13.44
C ARG A 195 0.86 3.59 12.97
N ILE A 196 -0.13 3.07 12.24
CA ILE A 196 -0.07 1.74 11.65
C ILE A 196 1.02 1.70 10.59
N THR A 197 1.76 0.59 10.52
CA THR A 197 2.72 0.36 9.43
C THR A 197 1.94 0.06 8.15
N VAL A 198 2.24 0.76 7.06
CA VAL A 198 1.56 0.57 5.78
C VAL A 198 2.56 0.20 4.70
N LEU A 199 2.28 -0.88 3.96
CA LEU A 199 2.95 -1.21 2.71
C LEU A 199 1.93 -1.11 1.59
N MET A 200 2.15 -0.22 0.64
CA MET A 200 1.22 0.01 -0.47
C MET A 200 1.89 -0.28 -1.80
N VAL A 201 1.35 -1.23 -2.54
CA VAL A 201 1.73 -1.46 -3.94
C VAL A 201 0.92 -0.50 -4.80
N SER A 202 1.57 0.25 -5.67
CA SER A 202 0.92 1.04 -6.70
C SER A 202 1.84 1.27 -7.91
N HIS A 203 1.25 1.43 -9.07
CA HIS A 203 1.93 1.91 -10.28
C HIS A 203 1.84 3.43 -10.42
N SER A 204 1.09 4.11 -9.56
CA SER A 204 0.95 5.57 -9.56
C SER A 204 2.05 6.22 -8.73
N MET A 205 2.96 6.91 -9.40
CA MET A 205 4.02 7.66 -8.72
C MET A 205 3.49 8.88 -7.96
N ASP A 206 2.35 9.43 -8.38
CA ASP A 206 1.71 10.56 -7.70
C ASP A 206 1.09 10.12 -6.35
N ASP A 207 0.48 8.91 -6.28
CA ASP A 207 0.02 8.36 -5.00
C ASP A 207 1.20 8.13 -4.05
N MET A 208 2.31 7.59 -4.59
CA MET A 208 3.52 7.37 -3.82
C MET A 208 4.16 8.67 -3.34
N ALA A 209 4.19 9.70 -4.19
CA ALA A 209 4.69 11.03 -3.82
C ALA A 209 3.87 11.66 -2.69
N ARG A 210 2.57 11.38 -2.63
CA ARG A 210 1.66 11.88 -1.59
C ARG A 210 1.85 11.16 -0.26
N LEU A 211 1.89 9.83 -0.26
CA LEU A 211 1.72 9.02 0.95
C LEU A 211 3.02 8.41 1.49
N ALA A 212 3.92 7.97 0.60
CA ALA A 212 5.06 7.18 1.03
C ALA A 212 6.16 8.04 1.68
N SER A 213 6.73 7.53 2.76
CA SER A 213 7.97 8.05 3.37
C SER A 213 9.21 7.36 2.80
N ARG A 214 9.05 6.16 2.22
CA ARG A 214 10.10 5.33 1.62
C ARG A 214 9.54 4.55 0.44
N LEU A 215 10.37 4.32 -0.57
CA LEU A 215 10.02 3.58 -1.78
C LEU A 215 10.97 2.39 -1.97
N LEU A 216 10.38 1.24 -2.25
CA LEU A 216 11.06 0.04 -2.73
C LEU A 216 10.75 -0.12 -4.22
N VAL A 217 11.77 -0.04 -5.07
CA VAL A 217 11.61 -0.12 -6.53
C VAL A 217 11.98 -1.53 -7.00
N PHE A 218 11.02 -2.19 -7.64
CA PHE A 218 11.17 -3.55 -8.16
C PHE A 218 11.25 -3.56 -9.69
N SER A 219 12.18 -4.35 -10.20
CA SER A 219 12.30 -4.67 -11.62
C SER A 219 12.77 -6.11 -11.79
N GLU A 220 12.12 -6.86 -12.69
CA GLU A 220 12.50 -8.25 -13.03
C GLU A 220 12.74 -9.16 -11.81
N GLY A 221 11.86 -9.07 -10.81
CA GLY A 221 11.95 -9.88 -9.59
C GLY A 221 13.02 -9.44 -8.59
N ARG A 222 13.68 -8.31 -8.80
CA ARG A 222 14.75 -7.78 -7.94
C ARG A 222 14.39 -6.43 -7.33
N LEU A 223 14.90 -6.17 -6.14
CA LEU A 223 14.87 -4.84 -5.51
C LEU A 223 16.03 -4.02 -6.07
N ILE A 224 15.75 -3.06 -6.95
CA ILE A 224 16.78 -2.26 -7.63
C ILE A 224 17.08 -0.93 -6.94
N ALA A 225 16.18 -0.44 -6.10
CA ALA A 225 16.41 0.76 -5.29
C ALA A 225 15.52 0.75 -4.04
N ASP A 226 16.04 1.36 -2.97
CA ASP A 226 15.41 1.54 -1.67
C ASP A 226 15.84 2.90 -1.12
N GLY A 227 14.90 3.78 -0.86
CA GLY A 227 15.20 5.14 -0.41
C GLY A 227 13.97 6.03 -0.26
N THR A 228 14.19 7.28 0.11
CA THR A 228 13.13 8.27 0.20
C THR A 228 12.54 8.60 -1.18
N PRO A 229 11.28 9.04 -1.27
CA PRO A 229 10.70 9.47 -2.55
C PRO A 229 11.57 10.52 -3.26
N ARG A 230 12.17 11.45 -2.52
CA ARG A 230 13.06 12.49 -3.06
C ARG A 230 14.29 11.90 -3.75
N GLU A 231 14.95 10.93 -3.13
CA GLU A 231 16.12 10.24 -3.68
C GLU A 231 15.75 9.40 -4.90
N ILE A 232 14.63 8.68 -4.83
CA ILE A 232 14.17 7.79 -5.91
C ILE A 232 13.72 8.60 -7.11
N PHE A 233 12.90 9.65 -6.93
CA PHE A 233 12.39 10.47 -8.04
C PHE A 233 13.46 11.35 -8.69
N ALA A 234 14.59 11.57 -8.04
CA ALA A 234 15.77 12.21 -8.66
C ALA A 234 16.48 11.29 -9.68
N GLN A 235 16.28 9.97 -9.61
CA GLN A 235 16.95 8.97 -10.45
C GLN A 235 16.15 8.64 -11.72
N GLU A 236 15.93 9.62 -12.58
CA GLU A 236 15.10 9.49 -13.80
C GLU A 236 15.50 8.32 -14.70
N LYS A 237 16.81 8.13 -14.94
CA LYS A 237 17.31 7.05 -15.79
C LYS A 237 16.98 5.66 -15.22
N MET A 238 17.10 5.51 -13.91
CA MET A 238 16.77 4.25 -13.21
C MET A 238 15.27 3.97 -13.30
N LEU A 239 14.43 4.97 -13.03
CA LEU A 239 12.97 4.84 -13.14
C LEU A 239 12.54 4.48 -14.57
N SER A 240 13.08 5.18 -15.59
CA SER A 240 12.79 4.88 -16.99
C SER A 240 13.22 3.48 -17.39
N ALA A 241 14.40 2.99 -16.93
CA ALA A 241 14.85 1.62 -17.17
C ALA A 241 13.96 0.59 -16.50
N ALA A 242 13.34 0.93 -15.36
CA ALA A 242 12.34 0.11 -14.66
C ALA A 242 10.92 0.25 -15.24
N GLY A 243 10.72 0.97 -16.34
CA GLY A 243 9.42 1.22 -16.95
C GLY A 243 8.50 2.13 -16.11
N LEU A 244 9.08 2.97 -15.24
CA LEU A 244 8.36 3.87 -14.35
C LEU A 244 8.54 5.34 -14.80
N ALA A 245 7.47 6.12 -14.72
CA ALA A 245 7.52 7.56 -14.88
C ALA A 245 7.80 8.25 -13.54
N ARG A 246 8.30 9.49 -13.59
CA ARG A 246 8.34 10.35 -12.40
C ARG A 246 6.93 10.90 -12.09
N PRO A 247 6.65 11.35 -10.84
CA PRO A 247 5.42 12.08 -10.52
C PRO A 247 5.19 13.26 -11.48
N GLU A 248 3.93 13.58 -11.78
CA GLU A 248 3.58 14.66 -12.72
C GLU A 248 4.18 16.01 -12.29
N ALA A 249 4.17 16.33 -11.01
CA ALA A 249 4.78 17.54 -10.48
C ALA A 249 6.29 17.61 -10.73
N ALA A 250 7.00 16.47 -10.62
CA ALA A 250 8.44 16.40 -10.92
C ALA A 250 8.72 16.58 -12.41
N GLN A 251 7.90 15.99 -13.28
CA GLN A 251 8.00 16.16 -14.74
C GLN A 251 7.74 17.61 -15.12
N LEU A 252 6.69 18.25 -14.58
CA LEU A 252 6.38 19.65 -14.82
C LEU A 252 7.51 20.57 -14.33
N CYS A 253 8.03 20.32 -13.12
CA CYS A 253 9.18 21.06 -12.58
C CYS A 253 10.39 21.02 -13.54
N CYS A 254 10.70 19.85 -14.10
CA CYS A 254 11.79 19.71 -15.07
C CYS A 254 11.56 20.58 -16.31
N ARG A 255 10.38 20.51 -16.92
CA ARG A 255 10.01 21.33 -18.11
C ARG A 255 10.07 22.84 -17.82
N LEU A 256 9.60 23.26 -16.66
CA LEU A 256 9.64 24.67 -16.25
C LEU A 256 11.09 25.17 -16.06
N ARG A 257 11.97 24.32 -15.52
CA ARG A 257 13.39 24.63 -15.39
C ARG A 257 14.09 24.74 -16.76
N GLU A 258 13.76 23.85 -17.70
CA GLU A 258 14.23 23.92 -19.09
C GLU A 258 13.77 25.20 -19.80
N ALA A 259 12.58 25.71 -19.43
CA ALA A 259 12.06 27.00 -19.88
C ALA A 259 12.68 28.22 -19.16
N GLY A 260 13.68 28.02 -18.27
CA GLY A 260 14.38 29.08 -17.56
C GLY A 260 13.76 29.53 -16.23
N ILE A 261 12.75 28.85 -15.73
CA ILE A 261 12.15 29.18 -14.42
C ILE A 261 13.05 28.59 -13.31
N PRO A 262 13.52 29.41 -12.33
CA PRO A 262 14.45 28.97 -11.30
C PRO A 262 13.73 28.18 -10.19
N LEU A 263 13.49 26.88 -10.43
CA LEU A 263 12.89 25.96 -9.49
C LEU A 263 13.92 24.97 -8.91
N PRO A 264 13.79 24.53 -7.64
CA PRO A 264 14.57 23.43 -7.11
C PRO A 264 14.38 22.15 -7.95
N ALA A 265 15.45 21.36 -8.12
CA ALA A 265 15.43 20.18 -9.00
C ALA A 265 14.66 18.98 -8.40
N ASP A 266 14.47 18.99 -7.11
CA ASP A 266 13.98 17.89 -6.27
C ASP A 266 12.50 18.03 -5.86
N LEU A 267 11.78 18.95 -6.48
CA LEU A 267 10.34 19.11 -6.28
C LEU A 267 9.59 17.96 -6.96
N TYR A 268 8.79 17.26 -6.19
CA TYR A 268 8.00 16.13 -6.69
C TYR A 268 6.55 16.12 -6.21
N ARG A 269 6.18 17.01 -5.25
CA ARG A 269 4.81 17.18 -4.77
C ARG A 269 4.14 18.39 -5.42
N PRO A 270 2.88 18.29 -5.84
CA PRO A 270 2.13 19.40 -6.43
C PRO A 270 2.08 20.63 -5.52
N GLU A 271 1.91 20.44 -4.22
CA GLU A 271 1.81 21.52 -3.22
C GLU A 271 3.14 22.28 -3.10
N GLU A 272 4.26 21.57 -3.08
CA GLU A 272 5.60 22.18 -3.02
C GLU A 272 5.85 23.00 -4.29
N LEU A 273 5.56 22.44 -5.47
CA LEU A 273 5.71 23.14 -6.76
C LEU A 273 4.83 24.39 -6.81
N LYS A 274 3.55 24.29 -6.41
CA LYS A 274 2.62 25.42 -6.36
C LYS A 274 3.14 26.53 -5.45
N GLN A 275 3.67 26.21 -4.27
CA GLN A 275 4.20 27.20 -3.33
C GLN A 275 5.41 27.95 -3.93
N HIS A 276 6.32 27.25 -4.61
CA HIS A 276 7.47 27.87 -5.28
C HIS A 276 7.04 28.76 -6.43
N LEU A 277 6.10 28.34 -7.26
CA LEU A 277 5.59 29.16 -8.37
C LEU A 277 4.87 30.42 -7.86
N LEU A 278 4.06 30.31 -6.82
CA LEU A 278 3.39 31.47 -6.21
C LEU A 278 4.39 32.47 -5.61
N ARG A 279 5.51 31.99 -5.03
CA ARG A 279 6.57 32.84 -4.52
C ARG A 279 7.24 33.63 -5.66
N LEU A 280 7.67 32.94 -6.72
CA LEU A 280 8.29 33.57 -7.89
C LEU A 280 7.36 34.57 -8.56
N TRP A 281 6.07 34.25 -8.66
CA TRP A 281 5.09 35.18 -9.22
C TRP A 281 4.94 36.46 -8.38
N LYS A 282 4.91 36.35 -7.06
CA LYS A 282 4.84 37.53 -6.16
C LYS A 282 6.12 38.38 -6.22
N GLU A 283 7.27 37.74 -6.31
CA GLU A 283 8.58 38.41 -6.44
C GLU A 283 8.72 39.13 -7.81
N GLY A 284 8.22 38.51 -8.90
CA GLY A 284 8.23 39.09 -10.24
C GLY A 284 7.10 40.12 -10.49
N ALA A 285 6.01 40.10 -9.72
CA ALA A 285 4.93 41.09 -9.83
C ALA A 285 5.21 42.39 -9.01
N GLY A 286 6.29 42.43 -8.27
CA GLY A 286 6.74 43.60 -7.47
C GLY A 286 7.75 44.52 -8.19
N CYS A 287 7.96 44.36 -9.52
CA CYS A 287 8.75 45.28 -10.37
C CYS A 287 7.85 46.12 -11.24
#